data_9d0491de03a441ac0534b80975a2a607
#
_entry.id   9d0491de03a441ac0534b80975a2a607
#
_cell.length_a   1.000
_cell.length_b   1.000
_cell.length_c   1.000
_cell.angle_alpha   90.00
_cell.angle_beta   90.00
_cell.angle_gamma   90.00
#
_symmetry.space_group_name_H-M   'P 1'
#
loop_
_entity.id
_entity.type
_entity.pdbx_description
1 polymer ?
#
loop_
_entity_poly.entity_id
_entity_poly.type
_entity_poly.pdbx_seq_one_letter_code
_entity_poly.pdbx_strand_id
1 'polypeptide(L)'
;SGDVNNLFKMGTRNHHMMSIAHSPDIIGLFFSILNQFTSTSSFIADGQLITIATDTFELQGGDYISKIFCGVANWFGHVMSDISGSSGSKMRGSGVVMPFYELFGFCKFGKFNVDKDKQDLATIATRAFQDGYDFRFSLAQSIPVIVTDLLIRLIWSLRRYFQFKKPLRECIPTQSHADLRVMLILGNGTLCVMDGIDAGIRANGNALLFFMRMNLVAWLRFVMLVLKEVFIRIGIANSMQKGIEAYKRINEALLVYLNELEKIDIELFKKETEEYNKLVSTFNYAKNCDELNLMLLDTFDKMGYSKPWQGNFDEHM
;
A
#
# COMPACT_ATOMS: atom_id res chain seq x y z
N SER A 1 0.59 23.60 -28.83
CA SER A 1 -0.23 22.44 -29.29
C SER A 1 0.15 21.98 -30.71
N GLY A 2 0.73 22.84 -31.54
CA GLY A 2 1.13 22.50 -32.93
C GLY A 2 2.21 21.41 -33.00
N ASP A 3 3.22 21.48 -32.14
CA ASP A 3 4.38 20.55 -32.18
C ASP A 3 4.01 19.13 -31.74
N VAL A 4 3.07 19.01 -30.83
CA VAL A 4 2.56 17.73 -30.35
C VAL A 4 1.87 16.93 -31.48
N ASN A 5 1.10 17.60 -32.34
CA ASN A 5 0.45 16.98 -33.48
C ASN A 5 1.41 16.48 -34.55
N ASN A 6 2.62 17.02 -34.60
CA ASN A 6 3.66 16.58 -35.54
C ASN A 6 4.44 15.36 -35.06
N LEU A 7 4.57 15.20 -33.71
CA LEU A 7 5.30 14.08 -33.12
C LEU A 7 4.46 12.78 -33.09
N PHE A 8 3.15 12.90 -32.81
CA PHE A 8 2.27 11.74 -32.78
C PHE A 8 0.83 12.16 -33.07
N LYS A 9 0.40 12.11 -34.24
CA LYS A 9 -0.95 12.43 -34.76
C LYS A 9 -2.06 12.51 -33.71
N MET A 10 -1.99 13.50 -32.84
CA MET A 10 -2.93 13.72 -31.76
C MET A 10 -4.07 14.58 -32.29
N GLY A 11 -5.21 13.96 -32.58
CA GLY A 11 -6.42 14.72 -32.84
C GLY A 11 -6.89 15.41 -31.54
N THR A 12 -7.41 16.64 -31.65
CA THR A 12 -7.95 17.42 -30.51
C THR A 12 -8.97 16.64 -29.68
N ARG A 13 -9.68 15.69 -30.30
CA ARG A 13 -10.67 14.82 -29.61
C ARG A 13 -10.03 13.79 -28.67
N ASN A 14 -8.77 13.45 -28.84
CA ASN A 14 -8.07 12.43 -28.06
C ASN A 14 -7.09 13.04 -27.06
N HIS A 15 -6.97 14.36 -27.04
CA HIS A 15 -6.03 15.07 -26.16
C HIS A 15 -6.24 14.68 -24.69
N HIS A 16 -7.48 14.67 -24.22
CA HIS A 16 -7.80 14.36 -22.84
C HIS A 16 -7.47 12.92 -22.42
N MET A 17 -7.50 11.97 -23.35
CA MET A 17 -7.07 10.60 -23.07
C MET A 17 -5.57 10.39 -23.15
N MET A 18 -4.87 11.20 -23.91
CA MET A 18 -3.42 11.05 -24.09
C MET A 18 -2.63 11.82 -23.04
N SER A 19 -3.08 12.99 -22.64
CA SER A 19 -2.42 13.81 -21.62
C SER A 19 -2.68 13.27 -20.23
N ILE A 20 -1.64 12.79 -19.57
CA ILE A 20 -1.77 12.20 -18.22
C ILE A 20 -2.17 13.27 -17.20
N ALA A 21 -1.64 14.48 -17.30
CA ALA A 21 -1.94 15.58 -16.38
C ALA A 21 -3.42 16.02 -16.39
N HIS A 22 -4.21 15.61 -17.40
CA HIS A 22 -5.65 15.84 -17.47
C HIS A 22 -6.49 14.76 -16.81
N SER A 23 -5.90 13.66 -16.34
CA SER A 23 -6.63 12.62 -15.66
C SER A 23 -7.19 13.11 -14.31
N PRO A 24 -8.48 12.85 -14.00
CA PRO A 24 -9.13 13.31 -12.77
C PRO A 24 -8.81 12.39 -11.57
N ASP A 25 -7.57 11.98 -11.42
CA ASP A 25 -7.10 11.07 -10.38
C ASP A 25 -5.70 11.42 -9.85
N ILE A 26 -5.18 10.57 -8.96
CA ILE A 26 -3.89 10.78 -8.32
C ILE A 26 -2.71 10.72 -9.31
N ILE A 27 -2.86 9.97 -10.42
CA ILE A 27 -1.83 9.89 -11.47
C ILE A 27 -1.77 11.22 -12.20
N GLY A 28 -2.93 11.77 -12.60
CA GLY A 28 -3.01 13.09 -13.23
C GLY A 28 -2.43 14.19 -12.36
N LEU A 29 -2.81 14.20 -11.07
CA LEU A 29 -2.25 15.14 -10.09
C LEU A 29 -0.72 15.01 -9.97
N PHE A 30 -0.21 13.78 -9.85
CA PHE A 30 1.23 13.53 -9.75
C PHE A 30 1.97 14.04 -10.99
N PHE A 31 1.50 13.72 -12.19
CA PHE A 31 2.15 14.16 -13.43
C PHE A 31 2.03 15.68 -13.64
N SER A 32 0.93 16.30 -13.23
CA SER A 32 0.82 17.76 -13.28
C SER A 32 1.84 18.45 -12.38
N ILE A 33 2.07 17.91 -11.17
CA ILE A 33 3.12 18.41 -10.27
C ILE A 33 4.51 18.11 -10.88
N LEU A 34 4.76 16.89 -11.35
CA LEU A 34 6.04 16.50 -11.95
C LEU A 34 6.41 17.40 -13.13
N ASN A 35 5.45 17.71 -13.99
CA ASN A 35 5.63 18.58 -15.14
C ASN A 35 6.14 19.98 -14.73
N GLN A 36 5.78 20.50 -13.55
CA GLN A 36 6.31 21.75 -13.01
C GLN A 36 7.82 21.69 -12.72
N PHE A 37 8.31 20.52 -12.32
CA PHE A 37 9.74 20.34 -12.01
C PHE A 37 10.58 20.03 -13.24
N THR A 38 10.01 19.38 -14.24
CA THR A 38 10.69 18.93 -15.44
C THR A 38 10.53 19.90 -16.63
N SER A 39 9.62 20.87 -16.53
CA SER A 39 9.21 21.74 -17.65
C SER A 39 8.78 20.94 -18.88
N THR A 40 8.08 19.83 -18.65
CA THR A 40 7.61 18.91 -19.69
C THR A 40 6.13 18.67 -19.57
N SER A 41 5.52 18.12 -20.61
CA SER A 41 4.18 17.52 -20.59
C SER A 41 4.28 16.04 -20.93
N SER A 42 3.54 15.21 -20.18
CA SER A 42 3.58 13.76 -20.32
C SER A 42 2.32 13.23 -20.97
N PHE A 43 2.49 12.36 -21.94
CA PHE A 43 1.42 11.78 -22.77
C PHE A 43 1.59 10.27 -22.88
N ILE A 44 0.49 9.55 -23.04
CA ILE A 44 0.48 8.15 -23.42
C ILE A 44 0.07 8.05 -24.88
N ALA A 45 1.00 7.70 -25.74
CA ALA A 45 0.74 7.50 -27.16
C ALA A 45 1.46 6.24 -27.64
N ASP A 46 0.81 5.49 -28.50
CA ASP A 46 1.33 4.26 -29.08
C ASP A 46 1.81 3.19 -28.08
N GLY A 47 1.17 3.15 -26.90
CA GLY A 47 1.53 2.22 -25.82
C GLY A 47 2.78 2.63 -25.05
N GLN A 48 3.27 3.85 -25.22
CA GLN A 48 4.46 4.39 -24.58
C GLN A 48 4.17 5.69 -23.85
N LEU A 49 4.93 5.94 -22.80
CA LEU A 49 4.97 7.23 -22.14
C LEU A 49 5.90 8.16 -22.91
N ILE A 50 5.36 9.25 -23.43
CA ILE A 50 6.10 10.26 -24.19
C ILE A 50 6.12 11.55 -23.39
N THR A 51 7.31 12.12 -23.21
CA THR A 51 7.51 13.40 -22.51
C THR A 51 8.03 14.44 -23.51
N ILE A 52 7.41 15.61 -23.54
CA ILE A 52 7.74 16.68 -24.47
C ILE A 52 8.03 17.94 -23.68
N ALA A 53 9.11 18.64 -24.00
CA ALA A 53 9.35 19.98 -23.47
C ALA A 53 8.24 20.91 -23.95
N THR A 54 7.61 21.64 -23.05
CA THR A 54 6.53 22.55 -23.39
C THR A 54 6.88 23.97 -22.97
N ASP A 55 6.68 24.93 -23.88
CA ASP A 55 6.52 26.34 -23.56
C ASP A 55 5.08 26.50 -23.02
N THR A 56 4.96 26.64 -21.71
CA THR A 56 3.67 26.49 -21.06
C THR A 56 2.95 27.81 -20.95
N PHE A 57 1.66 27.80 -21.33
CA PHE A 57 0.68 28.81 -20.94
C PHE A 57 0.09 28.53 -19.55
N GLU A 58 0.61 27.53 -18.84
CA GLU A 58 0.18 27.11 -17.52
C GLU A 58 0.88 27.94 -16.44
N LEU A 59 0.26 27.96 -15.24
CA LEU A 59 0.89 28.57 -14.07
C LEU A 59 2.22 27.86 -13.77
N GLN A 60 3.28 28.62 -13.62
CA GLN A 60 4.61 28.09 -13.28
C GLN A 60 5.09 28.63 -11.93
N GLY A 61 5.56 27.72 -11.07
CA GLY A 61 6.15 28.07 -9.79
C GLY A 61 7.65 28.38 -9.93
N GLY A 62 8.10 29.42 -9.21
CA GLY A 62 9.52 29.80 -9.19
C GLY A 62 10.35 28.97 -8.20
N ASP A 63 9.77 28.55 -7.09
CA ASP A 63 10.38 27.73 -6.04
C ASP A 63 9.69 26.38 -5.87
N TYR A 64 10.24 25.48 -5.04
CA TYR A 64 9.72 24.15 -4.83
C TYR A 64 8.26 24.12 -4.34
N ILE A 65 7.90 25.03 -3.43
CA ILE A 65 6.56 25.06 -2.84
C ILE A 65 5.58 25.61 -3.87
N SER A 66 5.90 26.71 -4.53
CA SER A 66 5.03 27.29 -5.58
C SER A 66 4.85 26.35 -6.76
N LYS A 67 5.86 25.54 -7.14
CA LYS A 67 5.73 24.50 -8.16
C LYS A 67 4.67 23.46 -7.78
N ILE A 68 4.65 23.01 -6.53
CA ILE A 68 3.61 22.07 -6.07
C ILE A 68 2.23 22.72 -6.16
N PHE A 69 2.06 23.95 -5.66
CA PHE A 69 0.79 24.66 -5.72
C PHE A 69 0.34 24.92 -7.15
N CYS A 70 1.24 25.33 -8.04
CA CYS A 70 0.93 25.53 -9.45
C CYS A 70 0.55 24.22 -10.13
N GLY A 71 1.21 23.10 -9.82
CA GLY A 71 0.85 21.78 -10.33
C GLY A 71 -0.55 21.37 -9.90
N VAL A 72 -0.92 21.57 -8.63
CA VAL A 72 -2.29 21.30 -8.14
C VAL A 72 -3.29 22.21 -8.81
N ALA A 73 -3.01 23.51 -8.93
CA ALA A 73 -3.90 24.50 -9.54
C ALA A 73 -4.11 24.20 -11.04
N ASN A 74 -3.07 23.85 -11.77
CA ASN A 74 -3.14 23.47 -13.18
C ASN A 74 -3.99 22.21 -13.35
N TRP A 75 -3.70 21.15 -12.56
CA TRP A 75 -4.50 19.93 -12.59
C TRP A 75 -5.99 20.20 -12.37
N PHE A 76 -6.31 20.95 -11.31
CA PHE A 76 -7.69 21.32 -11.01
C PHE A 76 -8.31 22.17 -12.14
N GLY A 77 -7.57 23.14 -12.68
CA GLY A 77 -8.01 23.97 -13.79
C GLY A 77 -8.31 23.17 -15.04
N HIS A 78 -7.47 22.18 -15.40
CA HIS A 78 -7.69 21.26 -16.51
C HIS A 78 -8.96 20.44 -16.31
N VAL A 79 -9.10 19.80 -15.16
CA VAL A 79 -10.29 18.98 -14.83
C VAL A 79 -11.58 19.83 -14.90
N MET A 80 -11.55 21.05 -14.35
CA MET A 80 -12.71 21.96 -14.39
C MET A 80 -13.01 22.47 -15.80
N SER A 81 -11.97 22.76 -16.59
CA SER A 81 -12.13 23.14 -18.00
C SER A 81 -12.73 22.00 -18.81
N ASP A 82 -12.32 20.77 -18.56
CA ASP A 82 -12.83 19.59 -19.25
C ASP A 82 -14.28 19.27 -18.85
N ILE A 83 -14.67 19.53 -17.60
CA ILE A 83 -16.06 19.43 -17.14
C ILE A 83 -16.94 20.43 -17.89
N SER A 84 -16.45 21.65 -18.09
CA SER A 84 -17.20 22.72 -18.78
C SER A 84 -17.16 22.59 -20.31
N GLY A 85 -16.12 21.93 -20.85
CA GLY A 85 -15.95 21.71 -22.28
C GLY A 85 -16.50 20.35 -22.72
N SER A 86 -17.29 20.31 -23.79
CA SER A 86 -17.89 19.07 -24.33
C SER A 86 -17.00 18.39 -25.38
N SER A 87 -15.67 18.59 -25.37
CA SER A 87 -14.78 18.19 -26.46
C SER A 87 -14.38 16.71 -26.45
N GLY A 88 -14.63 15.98 -25.37
CA GLY A 88 -14.15 14.58 -25.22
C GLY A 88 -15.11 13.54 -25.78
N SER A 89 -16.40 13.65 -25.53
CA SER A 89 -17.40 12.61 -25.82
C SER A 89 -18.55 13.16 -26.66
N LYS A 90 -18.48 13.19 -27.94
CA LYS A 90 -19.56 13.55 -28.90
C LYS A 90 -20.74 14.35 -28.28
N MET A 91 -20.48 15.32 -27.42
CA MET A 91 -21.44 16.15 -26.66
C MET A 91 -22.36 15.39 -25.70
N ARG A 92 -22.09 14.14 -25.39
CA ARG A 92 -22.92 13.35 -24.45
C ARG A 92 -22.46 13.45 -23.01
N GLY A 93 -21.24 13.90 -22.77
CA GLY A 93 -20.60 13.88 -21.49
C GLY A 93 -19.89 15.16 -21.10
N SER A 94 -19.10 15.08 -20.05
CA SER A 94 -18.36 16.18 -19.46
C SER A 94 -17.03 16.50 -20.16
N GLY A 95 -16.57 15.65 -21.08
CA GLY A 95 -15.21 15.76 -21.64
C GLY A 95 -14.12 15.21 -20.72
N VAL A 96 -14.43 14.89 -19.47
CA VAL A 96 -13.52 14.29 -18.49
C VAL A 96 -13.55 12.78 -18.62
N VAL A 97 -12.37 12.17 -18.68
CA VAL A 97 -12.23 10.70 -18.68
C VAL A 97 -12.55 10.12 -17.29
N MET A 98 -12.87 8.84 -17.22
CA MET A 98 -12.97 8.11 -15.96
C MET A 98 -11.59 8.05 -15.30
N PRO A 99 -11.50 8.09 -13.97
CA PRO A 99 -10.22 7.88 -13.27
C PRO A 99 -9.49 6.61 -13.75
N PHE A 100 -8.19 6.71 -13.96
CA PHE A 100 -7.30 5.65 -14.48
C PHE A 100 -7.56 5.22 -15.93
N TYR A 101 -8.43 5.92 -16.66
CA TYR A 101 -8.80 5.54 -18.03
C TYR A 101 -7.65 5.74 -19.03
N GLU A 102 -6.76 6.67 -18.77
CA GLU A 102 -5.53 6.92 -19.56
C GLU A 102 -4.63 5.69 -19.62
N LEU A 103 -4.68 4.81 -18.59
CA LEU A 103 -3.90 3.57 -18.57
C LEU A 103 -4.25 2.62 -19.73
N PHE A 104 -5.46 2.72 -20.28
CA PHE A 104 -5.79 1.98 -21.49
C PHE A 104 -4.91 2.37 -22.69
N GLY A 105 -4.30 3.56 -22.69
CA GLY A 105 -3.35 3.98 -23.71
C GLY A 105 -2.12 3.07 -23.84
N PHE A 106 -1.76 2.35 -22.75
CA PHE A 106 -0.70 1.34 -22.77
C PHE A 106 -1.16 0.00 -23.35
N CYS A 107 -2.47 -0.23 -23.47
CA CYS A 107 -3.03 -1.52 -23.86
C CYS A 107 -3.09 -1.69 -25.38
N LYS A 108 -1.98 -1.48 -26.08
CA LYS A 108 -1.84 -1.73 -27.54
C LYS A 108 -1.67 -3.21 -27.87
N PHE A 109 -2.55 -4.04 -27.34
CA PHE A 109 -2.54 -5.48 -27.58
C PHE A 109 -3.94 -6.00 -27.93
N GLY A 110 -3.96 -7.20 -28.47
CA GLY A 110 -5.17 -7.86 -28.90
C GLY A 110 -5.59 -7.47 -30.34
N LYS A 111 -6.45 -8.28 -30.92
CA LYS A 111 -7.11 -8.06 -32.21
C LYS A 111 -8.58 -8.40 -32.03
N PHE A 112 -9.33 -7.46 -31.52
CA PHE A 112 -10.75 -7.63 -31.19
C PHE A 112 -11.61 -7.18 -32.37
N ASN A 113 -12.68 -7.90 -32.62
CA ASN A 113 -13.61 -7.56 -33.70
C ASN A 113 -14.44 -6.32 -33.30
N VAL A 114 -14.35 -5.28 -34.12
CA VAL A 114 -15.18 -4.07 -34.01
C VAL A 114 -15.79 -3.84 -35.38
N ASP A 115 -17.05 -4.15 -35.53
CA ASP A 115 -17.77 -4.16 -36.79
C ASP A 115 -17.05 -5.01 -37.87
N LYS A 116 -16.47 -4.38 -38.88
CA LYS A 116 -15.73 -5.02 -39.97
C LYS A 116 -14.22 -5.05 -39.75
N ASP A 117 -13.73 -4.36 -38.75
CA ASP A 117 -12.31 -4.15 -38.48
C ASP A 117 -11.85 -4.92 -37.23
N LYS A 118 -10.52 -5.14 -37.15
CA LYS A 118 -9.87 -5.62 -35.94
C LYS A 118 -9.11 -4.47 -35.30
N GLN A 119 -9.32 -4.26 -33.99
CA GLN A 119 -8.71 -3.15 -33.24
C GLN A 119 -8.09 -3.66 -31.95
N ASP A 120 -7.07 -2.94 -31.47
CA ASP A 120 -6.48 -3.14 -30.15
C ASP A 120 -7.34 -2.53 -29.04
N LEU A 121 -7.06 -2.90 -27.80
CA LEU A 121 -7.83 -2.45 -26.63
C LEU A 121 -7.71 -0.93 -26.41
N ALA A 122 -6.55 -0.34 -26.68
CA ALA A 122 -6.35 1.11 -26.56
C ALA A 122 -7.26 1.89 -27.54
N THR A 123 -7.35 1.41 -28.77
CA THR A 123 -8.24 2.00 -29.80
C THR A 123 -9.71 1.84 -29.42
N ILE A 124 -10.11 0.70 -28.87
CA ILE A 124 -11.47 0.44 -28.40
C ILE A 124 -11.83 1.39 -27.27
N ALA A 125 -10.96 1.55 -26.26
CA ALA A 125 -11.17 2.47 -25.15
C ALA A 125 -11.31 3.92 -25.65
N THR A 126 -10.45 4.36 -26.57
CA THR A 126 -10.55 5.70 -27.17
C THR A 126 -11.88 5.91 -27.88
N ARG A 127 -12.34 4.94 -28.65
CA ARG A 127 -13.66 5.01 -29.32
C ARG A 127 -14.82 5.02 -28.32
N ALA A 128 -14.75 4.18 -27.29
CA ALA A 128 -15.75 4.13 -26.24
C ALA A 128 -15.88 5.50 -25.54
N PHE A 129 -14.76 6.15 -25.20
CA PHE A 129 -14.78 7.50 -24.64
C PHE A 129 -15.42 8.51 -25.60
N GLN A 130 -15.04 8.49 -26.90
CA GLN A 130 -15.63 9.34 -27.91
C GLN A 130 -17.14 9.10 -28.10
N ASP A 131 -17.60 7.88 -27.86
CA ASP A 131 -19.01 7.49 -27.95
C ASP A 131 -19.80 7.77 -26.65
N GLY A 132 -19.15 8.34 -25.62
CA GLY A 132 -19.81 8.84 -24.42
C GLY A 132 -19.48 8.06 -23.15
N TYR A 133 -18.45 7.22 -23.16
CA TYR A 133 -17.94 6.55 -21.96
C TYR A 133 -17.03 7.50 -21.19
N ASP A 134 -17.62 8.51 -20.59
CA ASP A 134 -16.94 9.57 -19.84
C ASP A 134 -17.17 9.45 -18.33
N PHE A 135 -16.67 10.43 -17.58
CA PHE A 135 -16.81 10.49 -16.14
C PHE A 135 -18.28 10.48 -15.66
N ARG A 136 -19.18 11.17 -16.37
CA ARG A 136 -20.62 11.19 -16.00
C ARG A 136 -21.26 9.83 -16.17
N PHE A 137 -20.96 9.14 -17.26
CA PHE A 137 -21.42 7.77 -17.47
C PHE A 137 -20.89 6.85 -16.37
N SER A 138 -19.61 7.00 -16.00
CA SER A 138 -18.98 6.24 -14.92
C SER A 138 -19.62 6.51 -13.55
N LEU A 139 -20.05 7.75 -13.27
CA LEU A 139 -20.81 8.05 -12.05
C LEU A 139 -22.14 7.28 -12.02
N ALA A 140 -22.85 7.19 -13.14
CA ALA A 140 -24.05 6.37 -13.21
C ALA A 140 -23.75 4.89 -12.99
N GLN A 141 -22.67 4.37 -13.55
CA GLN A 141 -22.20 3.01 -13.34
C GLN A 141 -21.74 2.73 -11.91
N SER A 142 -21.36 3.74 -11.13
CA SER A 142 -20.98 3.58 -9.73
C SER A 142 -22.17 3.24 -8.82
N ILE A 143 -23.40 3.55 -9.21
CA ILE A 143 -24.61 3.35 -8.40
C ILE A 143 -24.78 1.87 -7.99
N PRO A 144 -24.76 0.89 -8.89
CA PRO A 144 -24.87 -0.52 -8.51
C PRO A 144 -23.76 -0.96 -7.56
N VAL A 145 -22.55 -0.45 -7.75
CA VAL A 145 -21.38 -0.79 -6.91
C VAL A 145 -21.57 -0.25 -5.48
N ILE A 146 -22.00 1.01 -5.36
CA ILE A 146 -22.26 1.65 -4.06
C ILE A 146 -23.39 0.92 -3.34
N VAL A 147 -24.48 0.62 -4.03
CA VAL A 147 -25.64 -0.11 -3.46
C VAL A 147 -25.19 -1.49 -2.96
N THR A 148 -24.43 -2.23 -3.77
CA THR A 148 -23.90 -3.56 -3.40
C THR A 148 -23.01 -3.45 -2.17
N ASP A 149 -22.05 -2.53 -2.14
CA ASP A 149 -21.17 -2.31 -0.99
C ASP A 149 -21.96 -1.96 0.29
N LEU A 150 -22.94 -1.07 0.19
CA LEU A 150 -23.78 -0.66 1.32
C LEU A 150 -24.63 -1.84 1.84
N LEU A 151 -25.27 -2.60 0.95
CA LEU A 151 -26.07 -3.77 1.34
C LEU A 151 -25.21 -4.82 2.04
N ILE A 152 -24.04 -5.14 1.50
CA ILE A 152 -23.12 -6.11 2.12
C ILE A 152 -22.72 -5.64 3.52
N ARG A 153 -22.36 -4.39 3.68
CA ARG A 153 -21.97 -3.81 4.98
C ARG A 153 -23.13 -3.83 5.98
N LEU A 154 -24.32 -3.47 5.51
CA LEU A 154 -25.53 -3.49 6.32
C LEU A 154 -25.85 -4.91 6.80
N ILE A 155 -25.89 -5.89 5.87
CA ILE A 155 -26.17 -7.30 6.20
C ILE A 155 -25.11 -7.83 7.17
N TRP A 156 -23.84 -7.53 6.94
CA TRP A 156 -22.76 -7.94 7.85
C TRP A 156 -22.93 -7.35 9.24
N SER A 157 -23.24 -6.04 9.38
CA SER A 157 -23.45 -5.36 10.65
C SER A 157 -24.66 -5.94 11.40
N LEU A 158 -25.78 -6.13 10.70
CA LEU A 158 -26.99 -6.72 11.27
C LEU A 158 -26.75 -8.15 11.76
N ARG A 159 -26.04 -8.96 10.95
CA ARG A 159 -25.68 -10.32 11.33
C ARG A 159 -24.82 -10.36 12.59
N ARG A 160 -23.84 -9.49 12.72
CA ARG A 160 -23.00 -9.39 13.92
C ARG A 160 -23.81 -8.99 15.15
N TYR A 161 -24.69 -8.03 15.00
CA TYR A 161 -25.51 -7.54 16.11
C TYR A 161 -26.56 -8.57 16.54
N PHE A 162 -27.39 -9.07 15.63
CA PHE A 162 -28.51 -9.95 15.97
C PHE A 162 -28.12 -11.41 16.14
N GLN A 163 -27.28 -11.95 15.27
CA GLN A 163 -26.92 -13.37 15.28
C GLN A 163 -25.77 -13.65 16.24
N PHE A 164 -24.70 -12.84 16.18
CA PHE A 164 -23.53 -13.06 17.03
C PHE A 164 -23.56 -12.26 18.34
N LYS A 165 -24.59 -11.46 18.58
CA LYS A 165 -24.80 -10.65 19.82
C LYS A 165 -23.58 -9.80 20.19
N LYS A 166 -22.90 -9.25 19.19
CA LYS A 166 -21.72 -8.40 19.39
C LYS A 166 -22.13 -6.98 19.80
N PRO A 167 -21.33 -6.28 20.61
CA PRO A 167 -21.58 -4.89 20.94
C PRO A 167 -21.53 -4.01 19.68
N LEU A 168 -22.30 -2.92 19.65
CA LEU A 168 -22.41 -2.01 18.49
C LEU A 168 -21.05 -1.56 17.94
N ARG A 169 -20.08 -1.33 18.82
CA ARG A 169 -18.72 -0.93 18.43
C ARG A 169 -18.03 -1.97 17.53
N GLU A 170 -18.28 -3.26 17.75
CA GLU A 170 -17.73 -4.35 16.92
C GLU A 170 -18.56 -4.62 15.66
N CYS A 171 -19.72 -4.00 15.54
CA CYS A 171 -20.59 -4.11 14.36
C CYS A 171 -20.33 -3.03 13.31
N ILE A 172 -19.36 -2.13 13.53
CA ILE A 172 -18.97 -1.11 12.57
C ILE A 172 -18.25 -1.80 11.38
N PRO A 173 -18.75 -1.63 10.15
CA PRO A 173 -18.25 -2.38 8.99
C PRO A 173 -16.94 -1.80 8.45
N THR A 174 -15.86 -1.95 9.21
CA THR A 174 -14.51 -1.54 8.80
C THR A 174 -13.81 -2.64 8.00
N GLN A 175 -12.94 -2.25 7.09
CA GLN A 175 -12.17 -3.21 6.28
C GLN A 175 -11.07 -3.97 7.06
N SER A 176 -10.96 -3.79 8.36
CA SER A 176 -10.09 -4.60 9.24
C SER A 176 -10.63 -6.03 9.39
N HIS A 177 -11.93 -6.21 9.26
CA HIS A 177 -12.58 -7.53 9.40
C HIS A 177 -12.40 -8.37 8.13
N ALA A 178 -11.76 -9.54 8.27
CA ALA A 178 -11.46 -10.44 7.15
C ALA A 178 -12.73 -11.00 6.49
N ASP A 179 -13.73 -11.38 7.29
CA ASP A 179 -15.03 -11.86 6.83
C ASP A 179 -15.77 -10.82 5.97
N LEU A 180 -15.76 -9.55 6.38
CA LEU A 180 -16.35 -8.47 5.59
C LEU A 180 -15.60 -8.27 4.26
N ARG A 181 -14.27 -8.33 4.27
CA ARG A 181 -13.49 -8.20 3.02
C ARG A 181 -13.82 -9.30 2.02
N VAL A 182 -13.93 -10.55 2.51
CA VAL A 182 -14.33 -11.69 1.65
C VAL A 182 -15.75 -11.50 1.11
N MET A 183 -16.71 -11.06 1.93
CA MET A 183 -18.08 -10.76 1.48
C MET A 183 -18.09 -9.65 0.41
N LEU A 184 -17.30 -8.60 0.57
CA LEU A 184 -17.18 -7.53 -0.43
C LEU A 184 -16.58 -8.04 -1.75
N ILE A 185 -15.55 -8.89 -1.69
CA ILE A 185 -14.95 -9.50 -2.89
C ILE A 185 -15.97 -10.39 -3.60
N LEU A 186 -16.66 -11.26 -2.88
CA LEU A 186 -17.65 -12.16 -3.47
C LEU A 186 -18.83 -11.38 -4.08
N GLY A 187 -19.37 -10.38 -3.37
CA GLY A 187 -20.50 -9.60 -3.87
C GLY A 187 -20.14 -8.75 -5.10
N ASN A 188 -19.01 -8.06 -5.06
CA ASN A 188 -18.55 -7.30 -6.23
C ASN A 188 -18.12 -8.24 -7.38
N GLY A 189 -17.52 -9.39 -7.09
CA GLY A 189 -17.20 -10.39 -8.08
C GLY A 189 -18.44 -10.94 -8.79
N THR A 190 -19.51 -11.23 -8.04
CA THR A 190 -20.81 -11.63 -8.61
C THR A 190 -21.39 -10.53 -9.51
N LEU A 191 -21.33 -9.26 -9.05
CA LEU A 191 -21.75 -8.13 -9.86
C LEU A 191 -20.98 -8.06 -11.19
N CYS A 192 -19.66 -8.21 -11.15
CA CYS A 192 -18.82 -8.22 -12.36
C CYS A 192 -19.13 -9.38 -13.29
N VAL A 193 -19.38 -10.59 -12.76
CA VAL A 193 -19.74 -11.75 -13.59
C VAL A 193 -21.08 -11.52 -14.29
N MET A 194 -22.09 -11.04 -13.58
CA MET A 194 -23.39 -10.73 -14.17
C MET A 194 -23.30 -9.62 -15.22
N ASP A 195 -22.54 -8.57 -14.93
CA ASP A 195 -22.26 -7.48 -15.85
C ASP A 195 -21.56 -7.97 -17.13
N GLY A 196 -20.51 -8.79 -16.97
CA GLY A 196 -19.77 -9.37 -18.09
C GLY A 196 -20.64 -10.29 -18.98
N ILE A 197 -21.54 -11.09 -18.38
CA ILE A 197 -22.49 -11.94 -19.12
C ILE A 197 -23.48 -11.08 -19.90
N ASP A 198 -24.10 -10.07 -19.25
CA ASP A 198 -25.05 -9.16 -19.93
C ASP A 198 -24.37 -8.41 -21.08
N ALA A 199 -23.20 -7.83 -20.82
CA ALA A 199 -22.40 -7.15 -21.83
C ALA A 199 -22.03 -8.09 -22.99
N GLY A 200 -21.64 -9.35 -22.71
CA GLY A 200 -21.28 -10.35 -23.72
C GLY A 200 -22.46 -10.72 -24.62
N ILE A 201 -23.61 -11.00 -24.02
CA ILE A 201 -24.83 -11.37 -24.77
C ILE A 201 -25.26 -10.23 -25.71
N ARG A 202 -25.26 -8.99 -25.18
CA ARG A 202 -25.75 -7.82 -25.93
C ARG A 202 -24.74 -7.29 -26.95
N ALA A 203 -23.45 -7.58 -26.78
CA ALA A 203 -22.41 -7.13 -27.70
C ALA A 203 -22.41 -7.92 -29.02
N ASN A 204 -22.99 -9.13 -29.04
CA ASN A 204 -23.06 -9.98 -30.22
C ASN A 204 -21.72 -10.09 -31.00
N GLY A 205 -20.62 -10.27 -30.24
CA GLY A 205 -19.27 -10.40 -30.80
C GLY A 205 -18.57 -9.08 -31.16
N ASN A 206 -19.20 -7.92 -30.98
CA ASN A 206 -18.57 -6.63 -31.20
C ASN A 206 -17.87 -6.14 -29.92
N ALA A 207 -16.55 -6.03 -29.95
CA ALA A 207 -15.75 -5.67 -28.79
C ALA A 207 -15.99 -4.23 -28.29
N LEU A 208 -16.27 -3.27 -29.18
CA LEU A 208 -16.62 -1.91 -28.78
C LEU A 208 -17.93 -1.87 -28.00
N LEU A 209 -18.96 -2.58 -28.48
CA LEU A 209 -20.25 -2.68 -27.79
C LEU A 209 -20.09 -3.41 -26.45
N PHE A 210 -19.28 -4.45 -26.39
CA PHE A 210 -18.95 -5.14 -25.15
C PHE A 210 -18.35 -4.17 -24.13
N PHE A 211 -17.30 -3.47 -24.52
CA PHE A 211 -16.60 -2.51 -23.67
C PHE A 211 -17.51 -1.37 -23.20
N MET A 212 -18.35 -0.83 -24.09
CA MET A 212 -19.30 0.23 -23.75
C MET A 212 -20.42 -0.22 -22.82
N ARG A 213 -20.71 -1.51 -22.76
CA ARG A 213 -21.74 -2.07 -21.87
C ARG A 213 -21.19 -2.49 -20.53
N MET A 214 -19.90 -2.85 -20.48
CA MET A 214 -19.23 -3.25 -19.25
C MET A 214 -19.25 -2.12 -18.21
N ASN A 215 -19.53 -2.47 -16.97
CA ASN A 215 -19.38 -1.57 -15.83
C ASN A 215 -17.92 -1.55 -15.34
N LEU A 216 -17.08 -0.73 -15.98
CA LEU A 216 -15.66 -0.64 -15.63
C LEU A 216 -15.43 -0.20 -14.17
N VAL A 217 -16.36 0.56 -13.58
CA VAL A 217 -16.28 0.97 -12.17
C VAL A 217 -16.41 -0.25 -11.25
N ALA A 218 -17.31 -1.19 -11.58
CA ALA A 218 -17.46 -2.43 -10.84
C ALA A 218 -16.20 -3.31 -10.95
N TRP A 219 -15.65 -3.44 -12.15
CA TRP A 219 -14.43 -4.20 -12.40
C TRP A 219 -13.23 -3.60 -11.68
N LEU A 220 -13.04 -2.27 -11.74
CA LEU A 220 -11.99 -1.58 -11.01
C LEU A 220 -12.14 -1.80 -9.49
N ARG A 221 -13.37 -1.63 -8.97
CA ARG A 221 -13.66 -1.89 -7.56
C ARG A 221 -13.31 -3.30 -7.14
N PHE A 222 -13.70 -4.29 -7.92
CA PHE A 222 -13.41 -5.70 -7.67
C PHE A 222 -11.90 -5.97 -7.65
N VAL A 223 -11.16 -5.51 -8.66
CA VAL A 223 -9.70 -5.66 -8.74
C VAL A 223 -9.02 -5.02 -7.53
N MET A 224 -9.43 -3.81 -7.13
CA MET A 224 -8.87 -3.13 -5.96
C MET A 224 -9.13 -3.89 -4.66
N LEU A 225 -10.31 -4.50 -4.50
CA LEU A 225 -10.62 -5.34 -3.34
C LEU A 225 -9.75 -6.59 -3.29
N VAL A 226 -9.57 -7.27 -4.44
CA VAL A 226 -8.72 -8.47 -4.55
C VAL A 226 -7.26 -8.12 -4.28
N LEU A 227 -6.71 -7.08 -4.91
CA LEU A 227 -5.33 -6.64 -4.69
C LEU A 227 -5.08 -6.31 -3.21
N LYS A 228 -5.98 -5.57 -2.59
CA LYS A 228 -5.88 -5.26 -1.17
C LYS A 228 -5.83 -6.51 -0.29
N GLU A 229 -6.70 -7.49 -0.55
CA GLU A 229 -6.71 -8.76 0.21
C GLU A 229 -5.42 -9.55 -0.01
N VAL A 230 -4.91 -9.61 -1.25
CA VAL A 230 -3.64 -10.26 -1.57
C VAL A 230 -2.49 -9.61 -0.80
N PHE A 231 -2.38 -8.28 -0.81
CA PHE A 231 -1.33 -7.56 -0.05
C PHE A 231 -1.42 -7.81 1.46
N ILE A 232 -2.64 -7.83 2.02
CA ILE A 232 -2.84 -8.15 3.45
C ILE A 232 -2.37 -9.57 3.74
N ARG A 233 -2.73 -10.56 2.91
CA ARG A 233 -2.31 -11.96 3.10
C ARG A 233 -0.81 -12.16 2.97
N ILE A 234 -0.17 -11.50 2.01
CA ILE A 234 1.29 -11.51 1.88
C ILE A 234 1.94 -10.90 3.13
N GLY A 235 1.43 -9.79 3.63
CA GLY A 235 1.92 -9.15 4.86
C GLY A 235 1.81 -10.07 6.08
N ILE A 236 0.68 -10.75 6.24
CA ILE A 236 0.46 -11.74 7.31
C ILE A 236 1.43 -12.91 7.17
N ALA A 237 1.59 -13.48 5.98
CA ALA A 237 2.51 -14.60 5.73
C ALA A 237 3.96 -14.22 6.07
N ASN A 238 4.42 -13.06 5.64
CA ASN A 238 5.76 -12.56 5.95
C ASN A 238 5.96 -12.32 7.46
N SER A 239 4.94 -11.83 8.16
CA SER A 239 4.98 -11.63 9.60
C SER A 239 5.03 -12.95 10.36
N MET A 240 4.28 -13.96 9.93
CA MET A 240 4.32 -15.31 10.48
C MET A 240 5.70 -15.96 10.29
N GLN A 241 6.28 -15.84 9.12
CA GLN A 241 7.61 -16.38 8.83
C GLN A 241 8.66 -15.76 9.74
N LYS A 242 8.67 -14.44 9.91
CA LYS A 242 9.57 -13.75 10.86
C LYS A 242 9.35 -14.22 12.30
N GLY A 243 8.10 -14.47 12.70
CA GLY A 243 7.78 -15.05 14.00
C GLY A 243 8.37 -16.44 14.17
N ILE A 244 8.21 -17.32 13.20
CA ILE A 244 8.78 -18.68 13.22
C ILE A 244 10.30 -18.64 13.33
N GLU A 245 10.97 -17.76 12.58
CA GLU A 245 12.43 -17.60 12.65
C GLU A 245 12.88 -17.11 14.04
N ALA A 246 12.13 -16.17 14.64
CA ALA A 246 12.41 -15.71 16.00
C ALA A 246 12.26 -16.83 17.03
N TYR A 247 11.19 -17.65 16.94
CA TYR A 247 11.01 -18.81 17.81
C TYR A 247 12.11 -19.85 17.63
N LYS A 248 12.57 -20.12 16.39
CA LYS A 248 13.70 -21.01 16.15
C LYS A 248 14.96 -20.54 16.86
N ARG A 249 15.30 -19.25 16.75
CA ARG A 249 16.46 -18.66 17.43
C ARG A 249 16.36 -18.77 18.96
N ILE A 250 15.15 -18.53 19.52
CA ILE A 250 14.91 -18.71 20.95
C ILE A 250 15.12 -20.17 21.37
N ASN A 251 14.56 -21.12 20.62
CA ASN A 251 14.74 -22.55 20.92
C ASN A 251 16.20 -22.99 20.81
N GLU A 252 16.94 -22.53 19.81
CA GLU A 252 18.39 -22.80 19.69
C GLU A 252 19.16 -22.25 20.89
N ALA A 253 18.86 -21.00 21.30
CA ALA A 253 19.50 -20.42 22.49
C ALA A 253 19.16 -21.19 23.78
N LEU A 254 17.90 -21.63 23.94
CA LEU A 254 17.48 -22.45 25.08
C LEU A 254 18.17 -23.82 25.11
N LEU A 255 18.33 -24.46 23.94
CA LEU A 255 19.06 -25.74 23.86
C LEU A 255 20.53 -25.58 24.26
N VAL A 256 21.18 -24.49 23.80
CA VAL A 256 22.55 -24.18 24.23
C VAL A 256 22.62 -23.99 25.74
N TYR A 257 21.67 -23.20 26.28
CA TYR A 257 21.61 -22.97 27.73
C TYR A 257 21.36 -24.25 28.53
N LEU A 258 20.46 -25.13 28.08
CA LEU A 258 20.22 -26.43 28.72
C LEU A 258 21.48 -27.31 28.71
N ASN A 259 22.18 -27.36 27.58
CA ASN A 259 23.45 -28.10 27.49
C ASN A 259 24.53 -27.55 28.44
N GLU A 260 24.58 -26.24 28.65
CA GLU A 260 25.49 -25.66 29.64
C GLU A 260 25.05 -25.98 31.07
N LEU A 261 23.73 -25.96 31.35
CA LEU A 261 23.20 -26.37 32.66
C LEU A 261 23.51 -27.86 32.98
N GLU A 262 23.44 -28.76 32.00
CA GLU A 262 23.77 -30.17 32.17
C GLU A 262 25.25 -30.40 32.53
N LYS A 263 26.12 -29.46 32.18
CA LYS A 263 27.57 -29.54 32.54
C LYS A 263 27.86 -29.05 33.95
N ILE A 264 26.89 -28.41 34.62
CA ILE A 264 27.08 -27.93 35.99
C ILE A 264 27.04 -29.12 36.96
N ASP A 265 28.19 -29.37 37.60
CA ASP A 265 28.26 -30.30 38.73
C ASP A 265 27.55 -29.70 39.94
N ILE A 266 26.33 -30.19 40.22
CA ILE A 266 25.47 -29.72 41.30
C ILE A 266 26.14 -29.92 42.68
N GLU A 267 26.93 -30.99 42.83
CA GLU A 267 27.63 -31.25 44.09
C GLU A 267 28.76 -30.24 44.30
N LEU A 268 29.54 -29.99 43.26
CA LEU A 268 30.57 -28.97 43.29
C LEU A 268 29.97 -27.59 43.56
N PHE A 269 28.90 -27.22 42.89
CA PHE A 269 28.20 -25.96 43.10
C PHE A 269 27.68 -25.80 44.55
N LYS A 270 27.11 -26.84 45.13
CA LYS A 270 26.69 -26.83 46.53
C LYS A 270 27.88 -26.63 47.46
N LYS A 271 28.97 -27.34 47.25
CA LYS A 271 30.18 -27.18 48.03
C LYS A 271 30.76 -25.78 47.97
N GLU A 272 30.88 -25.24 46.77
CA GLU A 272 31.33 -23.85 46.58
C GLU A 272 30.39 -22.82 47.25
N THR A 273 29.07 -23.03 47.16
CA THR A 273 28.07 -22.21 47.82
C THR A 273 28.19 -22.28 49.35
N GLU A 274 28.43 -23.45 49.91
CA GLU A 274 28.68 -23.64 51.35
C GLU A 274 29.96 -22.93 51.78
N GLU A 275 31.03 -23.06 51.00
CA GLU A 275 32.31 -22.40 51.26
C GLU A 275 32.15 -20.86 51.20
N TYR A 276 31.42 -20.35 50.18
CA TYR A 276 31.11 -18.94 50.08
C TYR A 276 30.28 -18.44 51.30
N ASN A 277 29.26 -19.18 51.70
CA ASN A 277 28.43 -18.79 52.85
C ASN A 277 29.23 -18.82 54.16
N LYS A 278 30.17 -19.78 54.33
CA LYS A 278 31.09 -19.80 55.48
C LYS A 278 31.98 -18.56 55.47
N LEU A 279 32.53 -18.19 54.29
CA LEU A 279 33.37 -17.02 54.14
C LEU A 279 32.59 -15.75 54.49
N VAL A 280 31.38 -15.55 53.91
CA VAL A 280 30.53 -14.41 54.23
C VAL A 280 30.16 -14.35 55.71
N SER A 281 29.86 -15.48 56.32
CA SER A 281 29.56 -15.52 57.74
C SER A 281 30.73 -15.13 58.62
N THR A 282 31.96 -15.47 58.20
CA THR A 282 33.19 -15.04 58.90
C THR A 282 33.33 -13.51 58.95
N PHE A 283 33.01 -12.84 57.82
CA PHE A 283 33.06 -11.34 57.79
C PHE A 283 31.97 -10.68 58.63
N ASN A 284 30.85 -11.36 58.89
CA ASN A 284 29.82 -10.82 59.77
C ASN A 284 30.21 -10.75 61.24
N TYR A 285 31.34 -11.39 61.65
CA TYR A 285 31.89 -11.29 63.00
C TYR A 285 32.82 -10.09 63.19
N ALA A 286 33.20 -9.37 62.13
CA ALA A 286 34.00 -8.18 62.26
C ALA A 286 33.27 -7.08 63.03
N LYS A 287 33.91 -6.54 64.05
CA LYS A 287 33.34 -5.53 64.98
C LYS A 287 33.52 -4.08 64.44
N ASN A 288 34.44 -3.90 63.56
CA ASN A 288 34.75 -2.60 62.97
C ASN A 288 35.39 -2.77 61.58
N CYS A 289 35.61 -1.67 60.88
CA CYS A 289 36.14 -1.65 59.50
C CYS A 289 37.58 -2.17 59.43
N ASP A 290 38.40 -1.94 60.48
CA ASP A 290 39.80 -2.37 60.50
C ASP A 290 39.89 -3.89 60.62
N GLU A 291 39.06 -4.50 61.48
CA GLU A 291 38.99 -5.93 61.64
C GLU A 291 38.43 -6.62 60.38
N LEU A 292 37.44 -6.04 59.71
CA LEU A 292 36.93 -6.48 58.43
C LEU A 292 38.03 -6.42 57.33
N ASN A 293 38.80 -5.37 57.30
CA ASN A 293 39.89 -5.18 56.34
C ASN A 293 41.00 -6.23 56.53
N LEU A 294 41.37 -6.51 57.79
CA LEU A 294 42.34 -7.57 58.11
C LEU A 294 41.81 -8.95 57.68
N MET A 295 40.54 -9.26 57.93
CA MET A 295 39.92 -10.50 57.51
C MET A 295 39.86 -10.65 56.00
N LEU A 296 39.58 -9.57 55.27
CA LEU A 296 39.60 -9.53 53.80
C LEU A 296 41.00 -9.78 53.26
N LEU A 297 42.03 -9.15 53.82
CA LEU A 297 43.41 -9.33 53.40
C LEU A 297 43.92 -10.77 53.67
N ASP A 298 43.57 -11.32 54.82
CA ASP A 298 43.91 -12.72 55.16
C ASP A 298 43.21 -13.73 54.18
N THR A 299 41.99 -13.38 53.81
CA THR A 299 41.23 -14.17 52.83
C THR A 299 41.85 -14.11 51.44
N PHE A 300 42.26 -12.91 50.97
CA PHE A 300 42.96 -12.77 49.70
C PHE A 300 44.25 -13.59 49.65
N ASP A 301 45.03 -13.53 50.73
CA ASP A 301 46.28 -14.33 50.84
C ASP A 301 46.01 -15.85 50.83
N LYS A 302 44.96 -16.33 51.51
CA LYS A 302 44.55 -17.75 51.55
C LYS A 302 44.01 -18.21 50.18
N MET A 303 43.36 -17.35 49.41
CA MET A 303 42.85 -17.63 48.07
C MET A 303 43.91 -17.49 46.96
N GLY A 304 45.14 -17.04 47.32
CA GLY A 304 46.22 -16.84 46.37
C GLY A 304 46.02 -15.64 45.44
N TYR A 305 45.12 -14.71 45.76
CA TYR A 305 44.94 -13.47 45.02
C TYR A 305 45.97 -12.43 45.40
N SER A 306 46.50 -11.70 44.43
CA SER A 306 47.35 -10.57 44.68
C SER A 306 46.57 -9.41 45.34
N LYS A 307 47.15 -8.79 46.37
CA LYS A 307 46.53 -7.61 47.01
C LYS A 307 46.31 -6.50 45.97
N PRO A 308 45.13 -5.80 46.00
CA PRO A 308 44.83 -4.76 45.02
C PRO A 308 45.79 -3.55 45.09
N TRP A 309 46.47 -3.36 46.22
CA TRP A 309 47.56 -2.38 46.35
C TRP A 309 48.57 -2.84 47.45
N GLN A 310 49.78 -2.37 47.28
CA GLN A 310 50.83 -2.52 48.32
C GLN A 310 51.13 -1.12 48.83
N GLY A 311 50.60 -0.72 50.02
CA GLY A 311 50.85 0.57 50.64
C GLY A 311 49.74 1.01 51.58
N ASN A 312 49.91 2.18 52.22
CA ASN A 312 48.90 2.78 53.06
C ASN A 312 47.79 3.38 52.18
N PHE A 313 46.51 3.19 52.54
CA PHE A 313 45.37 3.74 51.81
C PHE A 313 45.41 5.25 51.70
N ASP A 314 45.88 5.94 52.75
CA ASP A 314 46.01 7.42 52.80
C ASP A 314 47.07 8.00 51.86
N GLU A 315 47.95 7.19 51.30
CA GLU A 315 48.98 7.60 50.33
C GLU A 315 48.46 7.54 48.87
N HIS A 316 47.27 6.95 48.63
CA HIS A 316 46.71 6.75 47.31
C HIS A 316 45.43 7.59 47.02
N MET A 317 44.94 8.33 48.02
CA MET A 317 43.89 9.33 47.86
C MET A 317 44.47 10.73 47.83
#